data_03c796576a75f8087088a924cbeda018
#
_entry.id   03c796576a75f8087088a924cbeda018
#
_cell.length_a   1.000
_cell.length_b   1.000
_cell.length_c   1.000
_cell.angle_alpha   90.00
_cell.angle_beta   90.00
_cell.angle_gamma   90.00
#
_symmetry.space_group_name_H-M   'P 1'
#
loop_
_entity.id
_entity.type
_entity.pdbx_description
1 polymer ?
#
loop_
_entity_poly.entity_id
_entity_poly.type
_entity_poly.pdbx_seq_one_letter_code
_entity_poly.pdbx_strand_id
1 'polypeptide(L)'
;LKQYLELCEHVLKNGHTKVDRTGTGTISTFGYQMRFNLEEGFPLLTTKKLHIKSIIYELLWFLKGDTNVRYLQENGVRIWNEWANEFGELGPVYGHQWRSWTGADGTAVDQISELIEQIKTNPNSRRLLVNAWNVAEIDQMALPPCHCLFQFYVADGKLSCQLYQRSADVFLGVPFNIASYALLTYMIAQVCDLKPGEFIHTFGDVHIYQNHLEQVKLQLAREPRALPTLKINQNVKDIYSFEFEDFTLEGYDPHPHIKGVVSV
;
A
#
# COMPACT_ATOMS: atom_id res chain seq x y z
N LEU A 1 -1.39 12.42 -10.61
CA LEU A 1 -2.61 11.73 -10.20
C LEU A 1 -3.67 12.73 -9.75
N LYS A 2 -4.62 12.96 -10.60
CA LYS A 2 -5.73 13.88 -10.33
C LYS A 2 -6.55 13.40 -9.12
N GLN A 3 -6.79 12.11 -9.01
CA GLN A 3 -7.57 11.50 -7.92
C GLN A 3 -6.99 11.84 -6.55
N TYR A 4 -5.67 11.81 -6.41
CA TYR A 4 -5.00 12.14 -5.16
C TYR A 4 -5.14 13.64 -4.81
N LEU A 5 -4.99 14.53 -5.79
CA LEU A 5 -5.17 15.96 -5.57
C LEU A 5 -6.62 16.29 -5.19
N GLU A 6 -7.58 15.62 -5.81
CA GLU A 6 -9.00 15.75 -5.45
C GLU A 6 -9.25 15.30 -4.00
N LEU A 7 -8.60 14.22 -3.55
CA LEU A 7 -8.65 13.78 -2.15
C LEU A 7 -8.11 14.86 -1.22
N CYS A 8 -6.96 15.44 -1.53
CA CYS A 8 -6.38 16.53 -0.73
C CYS A 8 -7.34 17.70 -0.59
N GLU A 9 -7.93 18.14 -1.69
CA GLU A 9 -8.92 19.23 -1.70
C GLU A 9 -10.15 18.88 -0.88
N HIS A 10 -10.65 17.65 -1.03
CA HIS A 10 -11.82 17.17 -0.30
C HIS A 10 -11.62 17.23 1.21
N VAL A 11 -10.47 16.73 1.70
CA VAL A 11 -10.15 16.73 3.13
C VAL A 11 -9.99 18.16 3.66
N LEU A 12 -9.28 19.02 2.92
CA LEU A 12 -9.10 20.42 3.32
C LEU A 12 -10.43 21.17 3.41
N LYS A 13 -11.34 20.89 2.47
CA LYS A 13 -12.63 21.61 2.37
C LYS A 13 -13.69 21.09 3.34
N ASN A 14 -13.76 19.78 3.52
CA ASN A 14 -14.86 19.10 4.23
C ASN A 14 -14.45 18.46 5.55
N GLY A 15 -13.15 18.45 5.86
CA GLY A 15 -12.63 17.75 7.04
C GLY A 15 -12.97 18.45 8.37
N HIS A 16 -12.96 17.64 9.41
CA HIS A 16 -13.16 18.08 10.78
C HIS A 16 -11.82 18.08 11.51
N THR A 17 -11.57 19.14 12.29
CA THR A 17 -10.39 19.18 13.16
C THR A 17 -10.56 18.18 14.30
N LYS A 18 -9.58 17.30 14.46
CA LYS A 18 -9.59 16.26 15.50
C LYS A 18 -8.25 16.20 16.21
N VAL A 19 -8.31 15.84 17.49
CA VAL A 19 -7.14 15.42 18.27
C VAL A 19 -6.92 13.94 17.99
N ASP A 20 -5.68 13.54 17.79
CA ASP A 20 -5.32 12.15 17.52
C ASP A 20 -4.36 11.59 18.58
N ARG A 21 -4.08 10.29 18.47
CA ARG A 21 -3.18 9.57 19.37
C ARG A 21 -1.79 10.23 19.49
N THR A 22 -1.29 10.79 18.42
CA THR A 22 0.06 11.39 18.36
C THR A 22 0.12 12.78 19.01
N GLY A 23 -1.03 13.42 19.28
CA GLY A 23 -1.10 14.78 19.80
C GLY A 23 -0.85 15.88 18.76
N THR A 24 -0.51 15.54 17.52
CA THR A 24 -0.25 16.50 16.44
C THR A 24 -1.52 17.23 16.01
N GLY A 25 -2.64 16.52 15.98
CA GLY A 25 -3.91 17.02 15.44
C GLY A 25 -4.04 16.78 13.93
N THR A 26 -5.28 16.60 13.49
CA THR A 26 -5.60 16.30 12.09
C THR A 26 -6.79 17.12 11.61
N ILE A 27 -6.89 17.22 10.27
CA ILE A 27 -8.14 17.50 9.58
C ILE A 27 -8.54 16.17 8.92
N SER A 28 -9.75 15.69 9.22
CA SER A 28 -10.16 14.33 8.91
C SER A 28 -11.54 14.29 8.26
N THR A 29 -11.70 13.39 7.28
CA THR A 29 -13.01 12.97 6.77
C THR A 29 -13.17 11.47 6.96
N PHE A 30 -14.40 10.99 6.97
CA PHE A 30 -14.70 9.57 7.14
C PHE A 30 -15.42 9.02 5.91
N GLY A 31 -14.77 8.06 5.25
CA GLY A 31 -15.28 7.47 4.02
C GLY A 31 -14.88 8.27 2.78
N TYR A 32 -14.11 7.64 1.90
CA TYR A 32 -13.73 8.18 0.61
C TYR A 32 -13.24 7.04 -0.28
N GLN A 33 -13.35 7.20 -1.60
CA GLN A 33 -12.88 6.18 -2.53
C GLN A 33 -12.22 6.83 -3.75
N MET A 34 -11.09 6.28 -4.19
CA MET A 34 -10.40 6.64 -5.43
C MET A 34 -10.30 5.43 -6.34
N ARG A 35 -10.27 5.66 -7.65
CA ARG A 35 -10.05 4.63 -8.66
C ARG A 35 -8.91 5.00 -9.58
N PHE A 36 -8.04 4.03 -9.85
CA PHE A 36 -6.89 4.18 -10.74
C PHE A 36 -6.96 3.12 -11.82
N ASN A 37 -7.02 3.54 -13.08
CA ASN A 37 -6.92 2.63 -14.22
C ASN A 37 -5.44 2.27 -14.44
N LEU A 38 -5.07 1.03 -14.12
CA LEU A 38 -3.67 0.57 -14.19
C LEU A 38 -3.17 0.39 -15.63
N GLU A 39 -4.05 0.45 -16.62
CA GLU A 39 -3.66 0.43 -18.04
C GLU A 39 -3.09 1.79 -18.49
N GLU A 40 -3.43 2.89 -17.80
CA GLU A 40 -2.97 4.24 -18.14
C GLU A 40 -1.55 4.53 -17.68
N GLY A 41 -0.97 3.69 -16.84
CA GLY A 41 0.36 3.85 -16.28
C GLY A 41 0.42 3.44 -14.82
N PHE A 42 1.63 3.44 -14.28
CA PHE A 42 1.85 3.11 -12.87
C PHE A 42 1.51 4.32 -12.01
N PRO A 43 0.59 4.22 -11.05
CA PRO A 43 0.10 5.36 -10.28
C PRO A 43 1.10 5.81 -9.20
N LEU A 44 2.26 6.24 -9.61
CA LEU A 44 3.31 6.83 -8.78
C LEU A 44 3.20 8.35 -8.86
N LEU A 45 2.99 8.98 -7.72
CA LEU A 45 2.72 10.41 -7.63
C LEU A 45 3.82 11.25 -8.28
N THR A 46 3.43 12.26 -9.05
CA THR A 46 4.38 13.15 -9.75
C THR A 46 4.44 14.56 -9.17
N THR A 47 3.51 14.95 -8.31
CA THR A 47 3.52 16.27 -7.67
C THR A 47 4.51 16.36 -6.51
N LYS A 48 5.04 15.24 -6.07
CA LYS A 48 6.28 15.15 -5.28
C LYS A 48 6.98 13.83 -5.59
N LYS A 49 8.30 13.83 -5.53
CA LYS A 49 9.09 12.60 -5.75
C LYS A 49 8.88 11.61 -4.61
N LEU A 50 8.60 10.36 -4.96
CA LEU A 50 8.50 9.23 -4.03
C LEU A 50 9.71 8.30 -4.18
N HIS A 51 10.06 7.63 -3.08
CA HIS A 51 11.17 6.69 -3.04
C HIS A 51 10.68 5.28 -3.40
N ILE A 52 10.65 4.98 -4.71
CA ILE A 52 10.15 3.70 -5.23
C ILE A 52 10.89 2.48 -4.64
N LYS A 53 12.17 2.61 -4.34
CA LYS A 53 12.97 1.56 -3.73
C LYS A 53 12.35 1.06 -2.43
N SER A 54 11.92 1.98 -1.55
CA SER A 54 11.27 1.61 -0.29
C SER A 54 9.95 0.88 -0.51
N ILE A 55 9.18 1.31 -1.52
CA ILE A 55 7.90 0.68 -1.87
C ILE A 55 8.11 -0.77 -2.31
N ILE A 56 9.06 -1.00 -3.19
CA ILE A 56 9.35 -2.35 -3.71
C ILE A 56 9.85 -3.26 -2.59
N TYR A 57 10.84 -2.82 -1.81
CA TYR A 57 11.41 -3.66 -0.74
C TYR A 57 10.40 -3.96 0.37
N GLU A 58 9.54 -3.00 0.74
CA GLU A 58 8.50 -3.26 1.73
C GLU A 58 7.53 -4.33 1.24
N LEU A 59 7.07 -4.25 0.00
CA LEU A 59 6.15 -5.24 -0.54
C LEU A 59 6.80 -6.63 -0.63
N LEU A 60 8.06 -6.71 -1.07
CA LEU A 60 8.79 -7.98 -1.07
C LEU A 60 8.95 -8.55 0.33
N TRP A 61 9.17 -7.68 1.32
CA TRP A 61 9.26 -8.05 2.72
C TRP A 61 7.95 -8.62 3.26
N PHE A 62 6.81 -8.00 2.93
CA PHE A 62 5.49 -8.55 3.25
C PHE A 62 5.30 -9.94 2.63
N LEU A 63 5.64 -10.10 1.35
CA LEU A 63 5.47 -11.36 0.63
C LEU A 63 6.39 -12.48 1.14
N LYS A 64 7.50 -12.15 1.78
CA LYS A 64 8.34 -13.12 2.49
C LYS A 64 7.73 -13.61 3.81
N GLY A 65 6.68 -12.95 4.29
CA GLY A 65 6.13 -13.22 5.62
C GLY A 65 7.01 -12.72 6.75
N ASP A 66 7.97 -11.87 6.45
CA ASP A 66 8.94 -11.34 7.40
C ASP A 66 8.34 -10.18 8.20
N THR A 67 8.68 -10.10 9.48
CA THR A 67 8.22 -9.07 10.40
C THR A 67 9.37 -8.40 11.15
N ASN A 68 10.60 -8.75 10.81
CA ASN A 68 11.82 -8.14 11.35
C ASN A 68 12.37 -7.11 10.35
N VAL A 69 12.75 -5.94 10.82
CA VAL A 69 13.21 -4.84 9.95
C VAL A 69 14.61 -5.05 9.37
N ARG A 70 15.33 -6.10 9.76
CA ARG A 70 16.72 -6.36 9.31
C ARG A 70 16.83 -6.40 7.78
N TYR A 71 15.95 -7.15 7.12
CA TYR A 71 15.92 -7.21 5.65
C TYR A 71 15.77 -5.82 5.01
N LEU A 72 14.90 -5.00 5.56
CA LEU A 72 14.69 -3.63 5.07
C LEU A 72 15.94 -2.77 5.30
N GLN A 73 16.53 -2.85 6.49
CA GLN A 73 17.73 -2.08 6.85
C GLN A 73 18.94 -2.48 5.99
N GLU A 74 19.13 -3.76 5.72
CA GLU A 74 20.19 -4.28 4.86
C GLU A 74 20.08 -3.74 3.43
N ASN A 75 18.88 -3.36 3.01
CA ASN A 75 18.61 -2.78 1.69
C ASN A 75 18.42 -1.25 1.73
N GLY A 76 18.77 -0.60 2.85
CA GLY A 76 18.72 0.86 2.98
C GLY A 76 17.32 1.43 3.16
N VAL A 77 16.35 0.62 3.60
CA VAL A 77 14.96 1.01 3.83
C VAL A 77 14.71 1.16 5.33
N ARG A 78 14.25 2.35 5.76
CA ARG A 78 14.15 2.73 7.18
C ARG A 78 12.73 3.07 7.62
N ILE A 79 11.74 2.87 6.78
CA ILE A 79 10.35 3.32 7.00
C ILE A 79 9.66 2.67 8.21
N TRP A 80 10.20 1.57 8.73
CA TRP A 80 9.65 0.87 9.89
C TRP A 80 10.51 1.00 11.16
N ASN A 81 11.63 1.73 11.11
CA ASN A 81 12.58 1.79 12.23
C ASN A 81 11.97 2.34 13.53
N GLU A 82 11.07 3.34 13.44
CA GLU A 82 10.45 3.97 14.61
C GLU A 82 9.59 3.01 15.44
N TRP A 83 9.08 1.93 14.83
CA TRP A 83 8.18 0.99 15.50
C TRP A 83 8.84 -0.29 15.96
N ALA A 84 10.03 -0.60 15.44
CA ALA A 84 10.76 -1.83 15.80
C ALA A 84 11.38 -1.72 17.21
N ASN A 85 11.41 -2.85 17.91
CA ASN A 85 12.14 -2.94 19.18
C ASN A 85 13.65 -3.02 18.94
N GLU A 86 14.43 -3.16 20.02
CA GLU A 86 15.90 -3.25 19.95
C GLU A 86 16.41 -4.44 19.14
N PHE A 87 15.60 -5.48 18.95
CA PHE A 87 15.93 -6.67 18.15
C PHE A 87 15.42 -6.57 16.71
N GLY A 88 14.81 -5.44 16.33
CA GLY A 88 14.22 -5.24 15.01
C GLY A 88 12.86 -5.88 14.83
N GLU A 89 12.22 -6.36 15.90
CA GLU A 89 10.94 -7.04 15.83
C GLU A 89 9.76 -6.07 15.90
N LEU A 90 8.70 -6.41 15.15
CA LEU A 90 7.46 -5.62 15.05
C LEU A 90 6.23 -6.38 15.57
N GLY A 91 6.40 -7.66 15.95
CA GLY A 91 5.27 -8.52 16.24
C GLY A 91 4.58 -9.02 14.95
N PRO A 92 3.40 -9.64 15.06
CA PRO A 92 2.75 -10.32 13.93
C PRO A 92 2.05 -9.35 12.98
N VAL A 93 2.81 -8.43 12.38
CA VAL A 93 2.31 -7.42 11.44
C VAL A 93 2.01 -8.02 10.05
N TYR A 94 1.83 -7.20 9.02
CA TYR A 94 1.33 -7.56 7.69
C TYR A 94 1.86 -8.88 7.12
N GLY A 95 3.17 -9.06 7.06
CA GLY A 95 3.78 -10.25 6.47
C GLY A 95 3.36 -11.54 7.16
N HIS A 96 3.31 -11.51 8.47
CA HIS A 96 2.85 -12.67 9.26
C HIS A 96 1.38 -12.99 8.96
N GLN A 97 0.51 -12.00 8.97
CA GLN A 97 -0.90 -12.21 8.70
C GLN A 97 -1.16 -12.68 7.27
N TRP A 98 -0.45 -12.12 6.31
CA TRP A 98 -0.60 -12.50 4.90
C TRP A 98 -0.16 -13.95 4.63
N ARG A 99 0.91 -14.40 5.28
CA ARG A 99 1.59 -15.64 4.95
C ARG A 99 1.44 -16.75 5.99
N SER A 100 1.03 -16.42 7.21
CA SER A 100 1.01 -17.38 8.33
C SER A 100 -0.02 -17.00 9.39
N TRP A 101 -1.22 -16.67 8.97
CA TRP A 101 -2.33 -16.42 9.91
C TRP A 101 -2.62 -17.68 10.73
N THR A 102 -2.52 -17.57 12.06
CA THR A 102 -2.74 -18.70 12.97
C THR A 102 -4.24 -18.92 13.20
N GLY A 103 -4.73 -20.09 12.82
CA GLY A 103 -6.12 -20.51 13.09
C GLY A 103 -6.33 -20.97 14.52
N ALA A 104 -7.58 -21.21 14.87
CA ALA A 104 -7.99 -21.65 16.22
C ALA A 104 -7.37 -22.99 16.64
N ASP A 105 -7.06 -23.86 15.69
CA ASP A 105 -6.43 -25.16 15.90
C ASP A 105 -4.90 -25.10 15.89
N GLY A 106 -4.32 -23.90 15.79
CA GLY A 106 -2.88 -23.68 15.74
C GLY A 106 -2.26 -23.84 14.35
N THR A 107 -3.02 -24.21 13.32
CA THR A 107 -2.51 -24.31 11.96
C THR A 107 -2.35 -22.91 11.33
N ALA A 108 -1.34 -22.76 10.48
CA ALA A 108 -1.09 -21.52 9.77
C ALA A 108 -1.82 -21.51 8.42
N VAL A 109 -2.40 -20.37 8.07
CA VAL A 109 -3.04 -20.13 6.78
C VAL A 109 -2.18 -19.17 5.97
N ASP A 110 -1.72 -19.60 4.80
CA ASP A 110 -1.00 -18.76 3.83
C ASP A 110 -2.02 -18.11 2.88
N GLN A 111 -2.53 -16.94 3.26
CA GLN A 111 -3.58 -16.25 2.51
C GLN A 111 -3.14 -15.89 1.09
N ILE A 112 -1.88 -15.50 0.89
CA ILE A 112 -1.38 -15.11 -0.44
C ILE A 112 -1.35 -16.32 -1.38
N SER A 113 -0.83 -17.47 -0.92
CA SER A 113 -0.78 -18.68 -1.74
C SER A 113 -2.17 -19.18 -2.09
N GLU A 114 -3.09 -19.16 -1.13
CA GLU A 114 -4.49 -19.54 -1.37
C GLU A 114 -5.19 -18.60 -2.34
N LEU A 115 -4.95 -17.28 -2.20
CA LEU A 115 -5.50 -16.27 -3.12
C LEU A 115 -5.08 -16.54 -4.56
N ILE A 116 -3.78 -16.75 -4.79
CA ILE A 116 -3.25 -16.99 -6.14
C ILE A 116 -3.83 -18.27 -6.74
N GLU A 117 -3.88 -19.35 -5.95
CA GLU A 117 -4.50 -20.58 -6.39
C GLU A 117 -5.96 -20.39 -6.75
N GLN A 118 -6.73 -19.66 -5.96
CA GLN A 118 -8.14 -19.36 -6.25
C GLN A 118 -8.29 -18.49 -7.50
N ILE A 119 -7.46 -17.51 -7.73
CA ILE A 119 -7.51 -16.69 -8.95
C ILE A 119 -7.32 -17.57 -10.17
N LYS A 120 -6.39 -18.52 -10.12
CA LYS A 120 -6.11 -19.44 -11.23
C LYS A 120 -7.21 -20.46 -11.47
N THR A 121 -7.81 -21.01 -10.41
CA THR A 121 -8.76 -22.12 -10.52
C THR A 121 -10.22 -21.69 -10.47
N ASN A 122 -10.52 -20.56 -9.83
CA ASN A 122 -11.88 -20.03 -9.69
C ASN A 122 -11.89 -18.50 -9.73
N PRO A 123 -11.59 -17.89 -10.89
CA PRO A 123 -11.48 -16.43 -11.00
C PRO A 123 -12.78 -15.69 -10.74
N ASN A 124 -13.94 -16.35 -10.81
CA ASN A 124 -15.23 -15.75 -10.52
C ASN A 124 -15.61 -15.76 -9.03
N SER A 125 -14.72 -16.25 -8.17
CA SER A 125 -14.93 -16.25 -6.72
C SER A 125 -15.10 -14.83 -6.18
N ARG A 126 -16.00 -14.69 -5.22
CA ARG A 126 -16.20 -13.45 -4.45
C ARG A 126 -15.45 -13.49 -3.11
N ARG A 127 -14.56 -14.48 -2.94
CA ARG A 127 -13.75 -14.71 -1.73
C ARG A 127 -12.26 -14.52 -1.98
N LEU A 128 -11.91 -13.76 -3.02
CA LEU A 128 -10.51 -13.46 -3.37
C LEU A 128 -10.03 -12.32 -2.45
N LEU A 129 -9.81 -12.63 -1.18
CA LEU A 129 -9.62 -11.65 -0.13
C LEU A 129 -8.46 -12.03 0.78
N VAL A 130 -7.66 -11.02 1.16
CA VAL A 130 -6.60 -11.14 2.17
C VAL A 130 -6.91 -10.17 3.30
N ASN A 131 -6.87 -10.64 4.54
CA ASN A 131 -7.17 -9.89 5.74
C ASN A 131 -5.94 -9.81 6.65
N ALA A 132 -5.53 -8.59 7.02
CA ALA A 132 -4.44 -8.37 7.96
C ALA A 132 -4.95 -8.01 9.38
N TRP A 133 -6.24 -7.72 9.52
CA TRP A 133 -6.84 -7.32 10.80
C TRP A 133 -7.19 -8.54 11.63
N ASN A 134 -6.18 -9.13 12.27
CA ASN A 134 -6.36 -10.28 13.18
C ASN A 134 -6.66 -9.77 14.58
N VAL A 135 -7.93 -9.76 14.95
CA VAL A 135 -8.43 -9.22 16.23
C VAL A 135 -7.73 -9.86 17.44
N ALA A 136 -7.40 -11.15 17.35
CA ALA A 136 -6.74 -11.87 18.44
C ALA A 136 -5.28 -11.47 18.65
N GLU A 137 -4.64 -10.85 17.67
CA GLU A 137 -3.21 -10.53 17.70
C GLU A 137 -2.90 -9.03 17.63
N ILE A 138 -3.91 -8.17 17.55
CA ILE A 138 -3.74 -6.71 17.43
C ILE A 138 -2.84 -6.15 18.53
N ASP A 139 -3.02 -6.60 19.77
CA ASP A 139 -2.26 -6.08 20.93
C ASP A 139 -0.78 -6.51 20.93
N GLN A 140 -0.41 -7.48 20.09
CA GLN A 140 0.97 -7.95 19.95
C GLN A 140 1.71 -7.22 18.84
N MET A 141 1.03 -6.43 18.03
CA MET A 141 1.61 -5.70 16.91
C MET A 141 2.18 -4.36 17.36
N ALA A 142 3.37 -4.00 16.90
CA ALA A 142 3.94 -2.68 17.15
C ALA A 142 3.07 -1.56 16.60
N LEU A 143 2.40 -1.82 15.48
CA LEU A 143 1.43 -0.92 14.86
C LEU A 143 0.28 -1.74 14.27
N PRO A 144 -0.96 -1.57 14.75
CA PRO A 144 -2.12 -2.23 14.15
C PRO A 144 -2.28 -1.85 12.67
N PRO A 145 -2.71 -2.81 11.81
CA PRO A 145 -2.78 -2.56 10.38
C PRO A 145 -3.66 -1.37 10.01
N CYS A 146 -3.13 -0.43 9.25
CA CYS A 146 -3.88 0.67 8.66
C CYS A 146 -4.62 0.19 7.40
N HIS A 147 -3.94 -0.53 6.51
CA HIS A 147 -4.54 -1.19 5.35
C HIS A 147 -4.99 -2.60 5.75
N CYS A 148 -6.25 -2.69 6.14
CA CYS A 148 -6.79 -3.83 6.89
C CYS A 148 -7.02 -5.08 6.05
N LEU A 149 -7.60 -4.90 4.86
CA LEU A 149 -7.94 -6.01 3.97
C LEU A 149 -8.00 -5.52 2.52
N PHE A 150 -7.77 -6.45 1.60
CA PHE A 150 -7.90 -6.17 0.18
C PHE A 150 -8.53 -7.36 -0.53
N GLN A 151 -9.31 -7.07 -1.57
CA GLN A 151 -10.05 -8.03 -2.36
C GLN A 151 -9.73 -7.88 -3.82
N PHE A 152 -9.66 -9.00 -4.53
CA PHE A 152 -9.43 -9.01 -5.97
C PHE A 152 -10.70 -9.38 -6.73
N TYR A 153 -10.73 -8.95 -7.99
CA TYR A 153 -11.82 -9.17 -8.92
C TYR A 153 -11.27 -9.40 -10.31
N VAL A 154 -11.75 -10.46 -10.99
CA VAL A 154 -11.31 -10.80 -12.34
C VAL A 154 -12.47 -10.63 -13.30
N ALA A 155 -12.25 -9.83 -14.35
CA ALA A 155 -13.21 -9.63 -15.44
C ALA A 155 -12.47 -9.30 -16.73
N ASP A 156 -12.91 -9.87 -17.82
CA ASP A 156 -12.37 -9.62 -19.17
C ASP A 156 -10.84 -9.80 -19.26
N GLY A 157 -10.31 -10.80 -18.55
CA GLY A 157 -8.88 -11.09 -18.52
C GLY A 157 -8.06 -10.10 -17.70
N LYS A 158 -8.70 -9.26 -16.88
CA LYS A 158 -8.04 -8.23 -16.06
C LYS A 158 -8.26 -8.49 -14.58
N LEU A 159 -7.21 -8.21 -13.80
CA LEU A 159 -7.23 -8.30 -12.34
C LEU A 159 -7.33 -6.90 -11.76
N SER A 160 -8.35 -6.68 -10.93
CA SER A 160 -8.55 -5.45 -10.17
C SER A 160 -8.41 -5.75 -8.68
N CYS A 161 -7.99 -4.73 -7.92
CA CYS A 161 -7.81 -4.83 -6.47
C CYS A 161 -8.54 -3.69 -5.79
N GLN A 162 -9.27 -3.99 -4.71
CA GLN A 162 -9.84 -2.99 -3.82
C GLN A 162 -9.24 -3.14 -2.42
N LEU A 163 -8.64 -2.05 -1.91
CA LEU A 163 -8.10 -1.98 -0.55
C LEU A 163 -9.06 -1.20 0.34
N TYR A 164 -9.36 -1.73 1.53
CA TYR A 164 -9.93 -0.94 2.62
C TYR A 164 -8.83 -0.54 3.60
N GLN A 165 -8.64 0.77 3.75
CA GLN A 165 -7.69 1.37 4.67
C GLN A 165 -8.44 2.14 5.75
N ARG A 166 -8.38 1.65 7.01
CA ARG A 166 -9.14 2.23 8.12
C ARG A 166 -8.63 3.61 8.55
N SER A 167 -7.33 3.86 8.36
CA SER A 167 -6.63 5.07 8.78
C SER A 167 -5.59 5.43 7.74
N ALA A 168 -5.61 6.66 7.25
CA ALA A 168 -4.79 7.07 6.12
C ALA A 168 -4.24 8.48 6.31
N ASP A 169 -2.92 8.58 6.46
CA ASP A 169 -2.16 9.83 6.38
C ASP A 169 -2.06 10.25 4.92
N VAL A 170 -2.80 11.30 4.54
CA VAL A 170 -2.91 11.73 3.14
C VAL A 170 -1.56 12.15 2.56
N PHE A 171 -0.73 12.84 3.33
CA PHE A 171 0.51 13.41 2.80
C PHE A 171 1.63 12.35 2.68
N LEU A 172 1.93 11.64 3.76
CA LEU A 172 3.04 10.68 3.79
C LEU A 172 2.63 9.27 3.35
N GLY A 173 1.47 8.80 3.80
CA GLY A 173 1.08 7.41 3.64
C GLY A 173 0.36 7.08 2.34
N VAL A 174 -0.65 7.86 1.97
CA VAL A 174 -1.53 7.53 0.85
C VAL A 174 -0.78 7.37 -0.48
N PRO A 175 0.14 8.26 -0.88
CA PRO A 175 0.88 8.08 -2.14
C PRO A 175 1.68 6.78 -2.17
N PHE A 176 2.28 6.42 -1.06
CA PHE A 176 3.04 5.19 -0.89
C PHE A 176 2.12 3.96 -0.99
N ASN A 177 0.95 4.00 -0.32
CA ASN A 177 0.00 2.89 -0.34
C ASN A 177 -0.61 2.66 -1.73
N ILE A 178 -0.93 3.73 -2.48
CA ILE A 178 -1.40 3.62 -3.86
C ILE A 178 -0.40 2.82 -4.70
N ALA A 179 0.85 3.23 -4.69
CA ALA A 179 1.90 2.59 -5.47
C ALA A 179 2.14 1.15 -5.04
N SER A 180 2.13 0.88 -3.73
CA SER A 180 2.36 -0.46 -3.18
C SER A 180 1.30 -1.46 -3.63
N TYR A 181 0.02 -1.12 -3.53
CA TYR A 181 -1.07 -2.02 -3.92
C TYR A 181 -1.24 -2.11 -5.44
N ALA A 182 -0.94 -1.06 -6.17
CA ALA A 182 -0.84 -1.13 -7.63
C ALA A 182 0.26 -2.12 -8.05
N LEU A 183 1.43 -2.03 -7.43
CA LEU A 183 2.54 -2.95 -7.66
C LEU A 183 2.14 -4.41 -7.37
N LEU A 184 1.51 -4.66 -6.23
CA LEU A 184 1.01 -5.99 -5.89
C LEU A 184 0.03 -6.52 -6.95
N THR A 185 -0.86 -5.66 -7.43
CA THR A 185 -1.83 -6.02 -8.48
C THR A 185 -1.12 -6.40 -9.79
N TYR A 186 -0.11 -5.64 -10.21
CA TYR A 186 0.72 -5.98 -11.37
C TYR A 186 1.40 -7.35 -11.19
N MET A 187 1.98 -7.60 -10.02
CA MET A 187 2.70 -8.84 -9.74
C MET A 187 1.77 -10.06 -9.77
N ILE A 188 0.64 -9.98 -9.09
CA ILE A 188 -0.34 -11.07 -9.05
C ILE A 188 -0.95 -11.31 -10.43
N ALA A 189 -1.27 -10.25 -11.17
CA ALA A 189 -1.77 -10.36 -12.54
C ALA A 189 -0.78 -11.16 -13.41
N GLN A 190 0.52 -10.83 -13.33
CA GLN A 190 1.55 -11.51 -14.09
C GLN A 190 1.62 -13.01 -13.77
N VAL A 191 1.66 -13.37 -12.48
CA VAL A 191 1.77 -14.80 -12.10
C VAL A 191 0.49 -15.59 -12.38
N CYS A 192 -0.64 -14.92 -12.58
CA CYS A 192 -1.92 -15.54 -12.91
C CYS A 192 -2.30 -15.40 -14.40
N ASP A 193 -1.39 -14.94 -15.25
CA ASP A 193 -1.61 -14.72 -16.69
C ASP A 193 -2.80 -13.78 -16.98
N LEU A 194 -2.96 -12.75 -16.16
CA LEU A 194 -3.97 -11.70 -16.31
C LEU A 194 -3.28 -10.36 -16.59
N LYS A 195 -4.05 -9.40 -17.10
CA LYS A 195 -3.61 -8.01 -17.21
C LYS A 195 -4.08 -7.21 -16.01
N PRO A 196 -3.35 -6.18 -15.58
CA PRO A 196 -3.83 -5.26 -14.55
C PRO A 196 -5.08 -4.51 -15.01
N GLY A 197 -6.08 -4.42 -14.14
CA GLY A 197 -7.29 -3.66 -14.36
C GLY A 197 -7.28 -2.34 -13.60
N GLU A 198 -8.06 -2.26 -12.51
CA GLU A 198 -8.13 -1.07 -11.63
C GLU A 198 -7.53 -1.37 -10.26
N PHE A 199 -6.98 -0.33 -9.64
CA PHE A 199 -6.81 -0.27 -8.18
C PHE A 199 -7.85 0.67 -7.60
N ILE A 200 -8.63 0.19 -6.63
CA ILE A 200 -9.67 0.96 -5.94
C ILE A 200 -9.22 1.12 -4.49
N HIS A 201 -9.08 2.37 -4.05
CA HIS A 201 -8.60 2.70 -2.71
C HIS A 201 -9.77 3.27 -1.88
N THR A 202 -10.21 2.50 -0.91
CA THR A 202 -11.36 2.84 -0.05
C THR A 202 -10.87 3.14 1.35
N PHE A 203 -11.31 4.27 1.91
CA PHE A 203 -10.82 4.77 3.20
C PHE A 203 -11.90 4.78 4.27
N GLY A 204 -11.47 4.56 5.51
CA GLY A 204 -12.20 4.95 6.71
C GLY A 204 -11.85 6.39 7.11
N ASP A 205 -11.06 6.56 8.18
CA ASP A 205 -10.53 7.87 8.60
C ASP A 205 -9.38 8.28 7.69
N VAL A 206 -9.62 9.28 6.86
CA VAL A 206 -8.60 9.82 5.95
C VAL A 206 -8.30 11.25 6.36
N HIS A 207 -7.03 11.57 6.64
CA HIS A 207 -6.68 12.78 7.34
C HIS A 207 -5.36 13.40 6.87
N ILE A 208 -5.29 14.72 7.07
CA ILE A 208 -4.07 15.52 6.89
C ILE A 208 -3.65 16.00 8.27
N TYR A 209 -2.42 15.67 8.68
CA TYR A 209 -1.86 16.17 9.93
C TYR A 209 -1.68 17.68 9.85
N GLN A 210 -1.90 18.36 10.99
CA GLN A 210 -1.82 19.84 11.07
C GLN A 210 -0.46 20.37 10.63
N ASN A 211 0.62 19.61 10.87
CA ASN A 211 1.98 19.97 10.46
C ASN A 211 2.31 19.64 9.00
N HIS A 212 1.34 19.18 8.20
CA HIS A 212 1.49 18.93 6.76
C HIS A 212 0.66 19.87 5.87
N LEU A 213 -0.04 20.85 6.45
CA LEU A 213 -0.93 21.73 5.68
C LEU A 213 -0.21 22.50 4.56
N GLU A 214 0.95 23.09 4.89
CA GLU A 214 1.72 23.86 3.90
C GLU A 214 2.27 22.95 2.79
N GLN A 215 2.69 21.75 3.14
CA GLN A 215 3.17 20.75 2.17
C GLN A 215 2.07 20.33 1.19
N VAL A 216 0.86 20.09 1.70
CA VAL A 216 -0.30 19.72 0.86
C VAL A 216 -0.67 20.89 -0.05
N LYS A 217 -0.69 22.12 0.44
CA LYS A 217 -0.97 23.32 -0.37
C LYS A 217 0.07 23.50 -1.48
N LEU A 218 1.35 23.30 -1.16
CA LEU A 218 2.42 23.36 -2.16
C LEU A 218 2.19 22.30 -3.26
N GLN A 219 1.82 21.11 -2.86
CA GLN A 219 1.56 20.00 -3.79
C GLN A 219 0.36 20.30 -4.71
N LEU A 220 -0.71 20.89 -4.16
CA LEU A 220 -1.88 21.29 -4.93
C LEU A 220 -1.59 22.41 -5.94
N ALA A 221 -0.55 23.21 -5.71
CA ALA A 221 -0.10 24.24 -6.63
C ALA A 221 0.73 23.72 -7.80
N ARG A 222 1.12 22.44 -7.77
CA ARG A 222 1.95 21.80 -8.81
C ARG A 222 1.07 21.09 -9.84
N GLU A 223 1.41 21.22 -11.12
CA GLU A 223 0.75 20.47 -12.19
C GLU A 223 1.22 19.02 -12.21
N PRO A 224 0.29 18.03 -12.21
CA PRO A 224 0.65 16.63 -12.39
C PRO A 224 1.34 16.43 -13.74
N ARG A 225 2.31 15.52 -13.75
CA ARG A 225 3.04 15.10 -14.95
C ARG A 225 2.60 13.71 -15.39
N ALA A 226 3.03 13.28 -16.57
CA ALA A 226 2.70 11.96 -17.10
C ALA A 226 3.10 10.85 -16.12
N LEU A 227 2.26 9.81 -16.02
CA LEU A 227 2.56 8.65 -15.20
C LEU A 227 3.73 7.87 -15.79
N PRO A 228 4.62 7.31 -14.94
CA PRO A 228 5.68 6.43 -15.39
C PRO A 228 5.13 5.08 -15.81
N THR A 229 5.96 4.30 -16.48
CA THR A 229 5.71 2.89 -16.79
C THR A 229 6.56 2.04 -15.86
N LEU A 230 5.95 1.03 -15.25
CA LEU A 230 6.66 0.02 -14.48
C LEU A 230 6.81 -1.23 -15.33
N LYS A 231 8.04 -1.61 -15.64
CA LYS A 231 8.36 -2.86 -16.33
C LYS A 231 8.75 -3.92 -15.31
N ILE A 232 8.19 -5.10 -15.45
CA ILE A 232 8.46 -6.24 -14.59
C ILE A 232 9.08 -7.35 -15.46
N ASN A 233 10.09 -8.04 -14.91
CA ASN A 233 10.71 -9.18 -15.57
C ASN A 233 9.65 -10.25 -15.87
N GLN A 234 9.35 -10.45 -17.15
CA GLN A 234 8.28 -11.33 -17.61
C GLN A 234 8.55 -12.83 -17.36
N ASN A 235 9.79 -13.17 -17.02
CA ASN A 235 10.18 -14.56 -16.74
C ASN A 235 9.77 -15.02 -15.33
N VAL A 236 9.44 -14.09 -14.42
CA VAL A 236 9.03 -14.43 -13.07
C VAL A 236 7.55 -14.84 -13.08
N LYS A 237 7.27 -16.08 -12.66
CA LYS A 237 5.92 -16.68 -12.63
C LYS A 237 5.51 -17.13 -11.24
N ASP A 238 6.37 -17.00 -10.25
CA ASP A 238 6.11 -17.29 -8.84
C ASP A 238 6.15 -15.98 -8.06
N ILE A 239 5.09 -15.68 -7.32
CA ILE A 239 4.97 -14.45 -6.53
C ILE A 239 6.10 -14.27 -5.51
N TYR A 240 6.69 -15.37 -5.04
CA TYR A 240 7.75 -15.36 -4.04
C TYR A 240 9.16 -15.27 -4.63
N SER A 241 9.28 -15.33 -5.95
CA SER A 241 10.56 -15.30 -6.65
C SER A 241 10.97 -13.92 -7.15
N PHE A 242 10.10 -12.93 -7.00
CA PHE A 242 10.43 -11.55 -7.38
C PHE A 242 11.54 -10.98 -6.50
N GLU A 243 12.47 -10.29 -7.14
CA GLU A 243 13.52 -9.54 -6.48
C GLU A 243 13.48 -8.08 -6.96
N PHE A 244 14.17 -7.20 -6.24
CA PHE A 244 14.17 -5.76 -6.56
C PHE A 244 14.56 -5.49 -8.02
N GLU A 245 15.55 -6.22 -8.54
CA GLU A 245 16.09 -6.07 -9.89
C GLU A 245 15.09 -6.45 -11.00
N ASP A 246 14.00 -7.15 -10.65
CA ASP A 246 12.94 -7.51 -11.61
C ASP A 246 12.05 -6.34 -12.00
N PHE A 247 12.17 -5.20 -11.31
CA PHE A 247 11.34 -4.01 -11.51
C PHE A 247 12.16 -2.87 -12.11
N THR A 248 11.67 -2.28 -13.20
CA THR A 248 12.29 -1.11 -13.83
C THR A 248 11.24 -0.02 -14.03
N LEU A 249 11.49 1.13 -13.43
CA LEU A 249 10.64 2.31 -13.57
C LEU A 249 11.16 3.18 -14.73
N GLU A 250 10.32 3.47 -15.70
CA GLU A 250 10.65 4.28 -16.87
C GLU A 250 9.79 5.53 -16.96
N GLY A 251 10.39 6.65 -17.32
CA GLY A 251 9.67 7.89 -17.56
C GLY A 251 9.14 8.57 -16.32
N TYR A 252 9.71 8.31 -15.16
CA TYR A 252 9.33 9.00 -13.92
C TYR A 252 10.02 10.36 -13.86
N ASP A 253 9.24 11.42 -14.05
CA ASP A 253 9.69 12.80 -14.01
C ASP A 253 8.87 13.60 -12.99
N PRO A 254 9.10 13.39 -11.69
CA PRO A 254 8.32 14.06 -10.65
C PRO A 254 8.83 15.47 -10.35
N HIS A 255 7.94 16.27 -9.75
CA HIS A 255 8.37 17.46 -9.04
C HIS A 255 9.26 17.07 -7.84
N PRO A 256 10.07 18.02 -7.32
CA PRO A 256 10.98 17.73 -6.20
C PRO A 256 10.27 17.17 -4.97
N HIS A 257 10.99 16.37 -4.20
CA HIS A 257 10.55 15.87 -2.92
C HIS A 257 10.09 17.01 -1.98
N ILE A 258 9.06 16.73 -1.19
CA ILE A 258 8.58 17.62 -0.14
C ILE A 258 8.71 16.87 1.19
N LYS A 259 9.49 17.42 2.12
CA LYS A 259 9.70 16.80 3.42
C LYS A 259 8.49 17.01 4.33
N GLY A 260 8.09 15.96 5.05
CA GLY A 260 7.11 16.01 6.12
C GLY A 260 7.57 15.23 7.34
N VAL A 261 7.18 15.70 8.53
CA VAL A 261 7.50 15.02 9.78
C VAL A 261 6.52 13.90 10.03
N VAL A 262 7.04 12.72 10.39
CA VAL A 262 6.21 11.56 10.76
C VAL A 262 5.65 11.78 12.16
N SER A 263 4.34 11.58 12.33
CA SER A 263 3.68 11.57 13.64
C SER A 263 3.65 10.14 14.18
N VAL A 264 4.28 9.91 15.33
CA VAL A 264 4.44 8.59 15.98
C VAL A 264 3.76 8.53 17.34
#